data_f762506d69b0f53f19c564804a652434
#
_entry.id   f762506d69b0f53f19c564804a652434
#
_cell.length_a   1.000
_cell.length_b   1.000
_cell.length_c   1.000
_cell.angle_alpha   90.00
_cell.angle_beta   90.00
_cell.angle_gamma   90.00
#
_symmetry.space_group_name_H-M   'P 1'
#
loop_
_entity.id
_entity.type
_entity.pdbx_description
1 polymer ?
#
loop_
_entity_poly.entity_id
_entity_poly.type
_entity_poly.pdbx_seq_one_letter_code
_entity_poly.pdbx_strand_id
1 'polypeptide(L)' 'MRGALPVLLTVDEAAELLRTTRRAIYAMIERRQLPGVIRVRRRVLLRADDLLDWLDQKRAPSPEE' A
#
# COMPACT_ATOMS: atom_id res chain seq x y z
N MET A 1 -7.80 20.05 -9.63
CA MET A 1 -7.48 19.67 -9.29
C MET A 1 -7.69 19.29 -8.61
N ARG A 2 -7.95 18.86 -8.82
CA ARG A 2 -8.07 18.44 -8.10
C ARG A 2 -7.31 18.47 -7.55
N GLY A 3 -7.20 18.59 -8.02
CA GLY A 3 -6.04 18.83 -7.45
C GLY A 3 -5.75 18.29 -6.13
N ALA A 4 -6.38 17.30 -5.75
CA ALA A 4 -6.11 16.70 -4.47
C ALA A 4 -4.71 16.12 -4.46
N LEU A 5 -3.98 16.37 -3.37
CA LEU A 5 -2.68 15.77 -3.19
C LEU A 5 -2.85 14.31 -2.82
N PRO A 6 -1.94 13.47 -3.29
CA PRO A 6 -2.02 12.07 -2.88
C PRO A 6 -1.81 11.92 -1.40
N VAL A 7 -2.51 10.97 -0.82
CA VAL A 7 -2.33 10.64 0.58
C VAL A 7 -1.16 9.69 0.70
N LEU A 8 -0.27 10.00 1.60
CA LEU A 8 0.88 9.14 1.85
C LEU A 8 0.69 8.44 3.19
N LEU A 9 0.94 7.17 3.20
CA LEU A 9 0.78 6.33 4.38
C LEU A 9 2.15 5.96 4.94
N THR A 10 2.24 5.93 6.25
CA THR A 10 3.41 5.32 6.88
C THR A 10 3.29 3.82 6.79
N VAL A 11 4.39 3.14 7.11
CA VAL A 11 4.36 1.67 7.13
C VAL A 11 3.32 1.17 8.14
N ASP A 12 3.21 1.84 9.29
CA ASP A 12 2.22 1.46 10.28
C ASP A 12 0.80 1.60 9.75
N GLU A 13 0.55 2.70 9.04
CA GLU A 13 -0.77 2.93 8.48
C GLU A 13 -1.08 1.92 7.38
N ALA A 14 -0.09 1.60 6.56
CA ALA A 14 -0.28 0.59 5.53
C ALA A 14 -0.57 -0.77 6.16
N ALA A 15 0.13 -1.09 7.25
CA ALA A 15 -0.11 -2.35 7.93
C ALA A 15 -1.54 -2.43 8.45
N GLU A 16 -2.03 -1.34 9.00
CA GLU A 16 -3.41 -1.29 9.47
C GLU A 16 -4.40 -1.46 8.33
N LEU A 17 -4.13 -0.78 7.24
CA LEU A 17 -5.01 -0.86 6.08
C LEU A 17 -5.09 -2.28 5.55
N LEU A 18 -3.96 -2.96 5.50
CA LEU A 18 -3.89 -4.32 4.98
C LEU A 18 -4.14 -5.38 6.06
N ARG A 19 -4.37 -4.94 7.29
CA ARG A 19 -4.62 -5.83 8.40
C ARG A 19 -3.48 -6.80 8.61
N THR A 20 -2.27 -6.27 8.61
CA THR A 20 -1.09 -7.08 8.78
C THR A 20 -0.11 -6.35 9.70
N THR A 21 1.12 -6.81 9.76
CA THR A 21 2.11 -6.25 10.66
C THR A 21 3.11 -5.38 9.90
N ARG A 22 3.79 -4.50 10.63
CA ARG A 22 4.89 -3.70 10.06
C ARG A 22 5.91 -4.60 9.39
N ARG A 23 6.27 -5.66 10.08
CA ARG A 23 7.27 -6.58 9.58
C ARG A 23 6.86 -7.14 8.23
N ALA A 24 5.58 -7.51 8.13
CA ALA A 24 5.09 -8.06 6.87
C ALA A 24 5.17 -7.01 5.75
N ILE A 25 4.84 -5.76 6.07
CA ILE A 25 4.91 -4.69 5.08
C ILE A 25 6.35 -4.51 4.60
N TYR A 26 7.32 -4.49 5.51
CA TYR A 26 8.71 -4.35 5.12
C TYR A 26 9.16 -5.52 4.24
N ALA A 27 8.73 -6.72 4.57
CA ALA A 27 9.06 -7.88 3.77
C ALA A 27 8.50 -7.76 2.36
N MET A 28 7.26 -7.28 2.25
CA MET A 28 6.64 -7.10 0.94
C MET A 28 7.34 -6.01 0.14
N ILE A 29 7.78 -4.95 0.81
CA ILE A 29 8.52 -3.89 0.14
C ILE A 29 9.83 -4.41 -0.41
N GLU A 30 10.54 -5.21 0.38
CA GLU A 30 11.82 -5.76 -0.05
C GLU A 30 11.67 -6.70 -1.23
N ARG A 31 10.55 -7.39 -1.29
CA ARG A 31 10.26 -8.29 -2.40
C ARG A 31 9.63 -7.58 -3.57
N ARG A 32 9.47 -6.26 -3.45
CA ARG A 32 8.87 -5.43 -4.49
C ARG A 32 7.46 -5.89 -4.84
N GLN A 33 6.71 -6.25 -3.82
CA GLN A 33 5.35 -6.72 -4.00
C GLN A 33 4.32 -5.62 -3.81
N LEU A 34 4.73 -4.47 -3.29
CA LEU A 34 3.81 -3.37 -3.06
C LEU A 34 4.10 -2.22 -4.01
N PRO A 35 3.06 -1.61 -4.58
CA PRO A 35 3.24 -0.45 -5.43
C PRO A 35 3.29 0.83 -4.60
N GLY A 36 3.74 1.90 -5.23
CA GLY A 36 3.65 3.22 -4.63
C GLY A 36 4.59 3.45 -3.46
N VAL A 37 5.66 2.68 -3.37
CA VAL A 37 6.62 2.85 -2.29
C VAL A 37 7.50 4.06 -2.58
N ILE A 38 7.57 4.97 -1.61
CA ILE A 38 8.38 6.17 -1.72
C ILE A 38 9.36 6.19 -0.57
N ARG A 39 10.62 6.43 -0.91
CA ARG A 39 11.65 6.54 0.11
C ARG A 39 12.11 7.98 0.20
N VAL A 40 11.95 8.55 1.39
CA VAL A 40 12.40 9.90 1.65
C VAL A 40 13.39 9.82 2.80
N ARG A 41 14.66 9.86 2.45
CA ARG A 41 15.72 9.68 3.42
C ARG A 41 15.56 8.32 4.10
N ARG A 42 15.30 8.30 5.41
CA ARG A 42 15.12 7.06 6.14
C ARG A 42 13.68 6.65 6.28
N ARG A 43 12.78 7.47 5.74
CA ARG A 43 11.36 7.19 5.88
C ARG A 43 10.87 6.45 4.66
N VAL A 44 9.99 5.51 4.91
CA VAL A 44 9.30 4.78 3.85
C VAL A 44 7.84 5.16 3.92
N LEU A 45 7.33 5.61 2.79
CA LEU A 45 5.92 6.00 2.68
C LEU A 45 5.32 5.26 1.51
N LEU A 46 4.01 5.11 1.56
CA LEU A 46 3.30 4.43 0.48
C LEU A 46 2.17 5.33 0.00
N ARG A 47 1.98 5.37 -1.30
CA ARG A 47 0.89 6.15 -1.87
C ARG A 47 -0.41 5.38 -1.68
N ALA A 48 -1.37 6.02 -1.01
CA ALA A 48 -2.64 5.37 -0.73
C ALA A 48 -3.36 4.99 -2.02
N ASP A 49 -3.32 5.88 -3.01
CA ASP A 49 -4.00 5.62 -4.28
C ASP A 49 -3.51 4.33 -4.92
N ASP A 50 -2.18 4.21 -4.99
CA ASP A 50 -1.59 3.04 -5.62
C ASP A 50 -1.90 1.78 -4.83
N LEU A 51 -1.88 1.90 -3.52
CA LEU A 51 -2.15 0.75 -2.66
C LEU A 51 -3.60 0.30 -2.81
N LEU A 52 -4.52 1.24 -2.88
CA LEU A 52 -5.92 0.89 -3.04
C LEU A 52 -6.19 0.26 -4.40
N ASP A 53 -5.55 0.76 -5.45
CA ASP A 53 -5.66 0.15 -6.77
C ASP A 53 -5.13 -1.28 -6.75
N TRP A 54 -4.00 -1.46 -6.08
CA TRP A 54 -3.40 -2.78 -5.98
C TRP A 54 -4.32 -3.75 -5.25
N LEU A 55 -4.95 -3.27 -4.18
CA LEU A 55 -5.90 -4.10 -3.44
C LEU A 55 -7.10 -4.46 -4.30
N ASP A 56 -7.55 -3.52 -5.11
CA ASP A 56 -8.68 -3.77 -5.97
C ASP A 56 -8.35 -4.85 -7.00
N GLN A 57 -7.12 -4.84 -7.49
CA GLN A 57 -6.67 -5.88 -8.41
C GLN A 57 -6.56 -7.24 -7.76
N LYS A 58 -6.36 -7.25 -6.44
CA LYS A 58 -6.27 -8.51 -5.70
C LYS A 58 -7.61 -9.04 -5.28
N ARG A 59 -8.66 -8.32 -5.57
CA ARG A 59 -9.99 -8.75 -5.16
C ARG A 59 -10.31 -10.09 -5.81
N ALA A 60 -10.70 -11.04 -4.99
CA ALA A 60 -11.04 -12.35 -5.48
C ALA A 60 -12.37 -12.29 -6.24
N PRO A 61 -12.51 -13.07 -7.31
CA PRO A 61 -13.80 -13.13 -7.97
C PRO A 61 -14.84 -13.73 -7.05
N SER A 62 -16.07 -13.35 -7.31
CA SER A 62 -17.17 -13.84 -6.50
C SER A 62 -17.30 -15.35 -6.66
N PRO A 63 -17.56 -16.08 -5.57
CA PRO A 63 -17.68 -17.54 -5.69
C PRO A 63 -18.83 -18.00 -6.57
N GLU A 64 -19.80 -17.16 -6.76
CA GLU A 64 -20.93 -17.53 -7.61
C GLU A 64 -20.58 -17.56 -9.07
N GLU A 65 -19.47 -17.04 -9.42
CA GLU A 65 -19.10 -16.94 -10.83
C GLU A 65 -18.26 -18.04 -11.32
#